data_3a86f5f9085ed97c58b03272f900eee3
#
_entry.id   3a86f5f9085ed97c58b03272f900eee3
#
_cell.length_a   1.000
_cell.length_b   1.000
_cell.length_c   1.000
_cell.angle_alpha   90.00
_cell.angle_beta   90.00
_cell.angle_gamma   90.00
#
_symmetry.space_group_name_H-M   'P 1'
#
loop_
_entity.id
_entity.type
_entity.pdbx_description
1 polymer ?
#
loop_
_entity_poly.entity_id
_entity_poly.type
_entity_poly.pdbx_seq_one_letter_code
_entity_poly.pdbx_strand_id
1 'polypeptide(L)'
;MALAIADTSMNALDPQISVQLDSILERVRHEIVENGMTNTLTTELPRLVANHYRSVLPAIAALTDGSRTSAAVTAELLKEVGRVRDAISHFDRRWLLEHALSSPNPAARDGAGVGLAWLRDPRAAESLRAAVAREAIPQLKADLEEVIRILAGPNDNAVAPQDNEA
;
A
#
# COMPACT_ATOMS: atom_id res chain seq x y z
N MET A 1 29.59 -18.91 27.54
CA MET A 1 28.32 -19.50 27.14
C MET A 1 27.24 -18.51 27.47
N ALA A 2 27.05 -17.54 26.55
CA ALA A 2 26.05 -16.50 26.65
C ALA A 2 25.44 -16.42 25.29
N LEU A 3 24.17 -16.78 25.15
CA LEU A 3 23.46 -16.63 23.88
C LEU A 3 22.01 -16.31 24.11
N ALA A 4 21.64 -15.25 23.40
CA ALA A 4 20.30 -14.97 22.92
C ALA A 4 19.28 -14.54 23.98
N ILE A 5 19.40 -13.31 24.39
CA ILE A 5 18.18 -12.53 24.60
C ILE A 5 17.69 -12.18 23.21
N ALA A 6 16.86 -13.04 22.64
CA ALA A 6 16.09 -12.70 21.45
C ALA A 6 15.21 -11.52 21.85
N ASP A 7 15.43 -10.43 21.16
CA ASP A 7 14.71 -9.16 21.28
C ASP A 7 13.24 -9.40 20.89
N THR A 8 12.44 -9.86 21.85
CA THR A 8 10.98 -10.04 21.73
C THR A 8 10.25 -8.70 21.78
N SER A 9 10.99 -7.59 21.90
CA SER A 9 10.43 -6.23 21.97
C SER A 9 10.01 -5.65 20.61
N MET A 10 10.26 -6.33 19.50
CA MET A 10 10.02 -5.77 18.16
C MET A 10 8.59 -5.89 17.65
N ASN A 11 7.63 -6.42 18.41
CA ASN A 11 6.27 -6.62 17.91
C ASN A 11 5.16 -6.14 18.85
N ALA A 12 5.45 -5.33 19.84
CA ALA A 12 4.42 -4.65 20.61
C ALA A 12 4.02 -3.38 19.81
N LEU A 13 2.82 -3.38 19.24
CA LEU A 13 2.18 -2.17 18.72
C LEU A 13 2.28 -1.10 19.81
N ASP A 14 2.93 0.02 19.50
CA ASP A 14 3.00 1.15 20.43
C ASP A 14 1.56 1.62 20.72
N PRO A 15 1.07 1.52 21.97
CA PRO A 15 -0.31 1.86 22.27
C PRO A 15 -0.65 3.32 21.93
N GLN A 16 0.32 4.23 22.01
CA GLN A 16 0.11 5.64 21.68
C GLN A 16 -0.09 5.82 20.17
N ILE A 17 0.67 5.10 19.34
CA ILE A 17 0.52 5.14 17.88
C ILE A 17 -0.79 4.52 17.43
N SER A 18 -1.21 3.43 18.08
CA SER A 18 -2.53 2.83 17.83
C SER A 18 -3.66 3.80 18.13
N VAL A 19 -3.59 4.52 19.26
CA VAL A 19 -4.58 5.54 19.63
C VAL A 19 -4.57 6.72 18.62
N GLN A 20 -3.42 7.16 18.17
CA GLN A 20 -3.33 8.22 17.15
C GLN A 20 -3.95 7.77 15.83
N LEU A 21 -3.65 6.55 15.37
CA LEU A 21 -4.24 5.99 14.16
C LEU A 21 -5.75 5.86 14.29
N ASP A 22 -6.25 5.33 15.40
CA ASP A 22 -7.70 5.21 15.68
C ASP A 22 -8.38 6.59 15.68
N SER A 23 -7.75 7.62 16.24
CA SER A 23 -8.25 9.00 16.20
C SER A 23 -8.33 9.57 14.78
N ILE A 24 -7.35 9.29 13.94
CA ILE A 24 -7.37 9.67 12.52
C ILE A 24 -8.55 8.97 11.83
N LEU A 25 -8.67 7.66 12.00
CA LEU A 25 -9.72 6.86 11.36
C LEU A 25 -11.13 7.28 11.80
N GLU A 26 -11.31 7.62 13.08
CA GLU A 26 -12.61 8.11 13.58
C GLU A 26 -13.01 9.44 12.93
N ARG A 27 -12.06 10.36 12.74
CA ARG A 27 -12.33 11.62 12.02
C ARG A 27 -12.67 11.39 10.57
N VAL A 28 -11.90 10.54 9.87
CA VAL A 28 -12.14 10.20 8.46
C VAL A 28 -13.49 9.55 8.24
N ARG A 29 -14.00 8.79 9.21
CA ARG A 29 -15.31 8.15 9.12
C ARG A 29 -16.46 9.15 8.91
N HIS A 30 -16.27 10.39 9.35
CA HIS A 30 -17.23 11.47 9.22
C HIS A 30 -16.94 12.40 8.03
N GLU A 31 -15.87 12.17 7.31
CA GLU A 31 -15.48 12.92 6.12
C GLU A 31 -15.97 12.24 4.84
N ILE A 32 -16.24 13.05 3.82
CA ILE A 32 -16.46 12.53 2.47
C ILE A 32 -15.09 12.18 1.90
N VAL A 33 -14.86 10.89 1.69
CA VAL A 33 -13.59 10.40 1.13
C VAL A 33 -13.78 10.23 -0.38
N GLU A 34 -13.40 11.26 -1.14
CA GLU A 34 -13.38 11.24 -2.60
C GLU A 34 -11.95 11.30 -3.13
N ASN A 35 -11.70 10.62 -4.26
CA ASN A 35 -10.39 10.61 -4.89
C ASN A 35 -9.92 12.04 -5.21
N GLY A 36 -8.73 12.41 -4.72
CA GLY A 36 -8.09 13.70 -4.98
C GLY A 36 -8.49 14.84 -4.03
N MET A 37 -9.39 14.62 -3.09
CA MET A 37 -9.71 15.60 -2.05
C MET A 37 -8.75 15.47 -0.85
N THR A 38 -8.41 16.63 -0.28
CA THR A 38 -7.65 16.67 0.97
C THR A 38 -8.57 16.27 2.12
N ASN A 39 -8.18 15.28 2.88
CA ASN A 39 -8.89 14.79 4.06
C ASN A 39 -7.89 14.56 5.22
N THR A 40 -8.38 14.10 6.36
CA THR A 40 -7.52 13.83 7.52
C THR A 40 -6.43 12.80 7.22
N LEU A 41 -6.69 11.75 6.40
CA LEU A 41 -5.67 10.77 6.02
C LEU A 41 -4.54 11.42 5.22
N THR A 42 -4.88 12.18 4.18
CA THR A 42 -3.88 12.83 3.31
C THR A 42 -2.97 13.80 4.06
N THR A 43 -3.47 14.36 5.17
CA THR A 43 -2.75 15.36 5.95
C THR A 43 -1.91 14.76 7.08
N GLU A 44 -2.45 13.81 7.83
CA GLU A 44 -1.83 13.31 9.07
C GLU A 44 -1.06 12.01 8.90
N LEU A 45 -1.53 11.10 8.03
CA LEU A 45 -0.88 9.81 7.83
C LEU A 45 0.58 9.93 7.36
N PRO A 46 0.95 10.82 6.42
CA PRO A 46 2.34 10.95 5.99
C PRO A 46 3.29 11.30 7.14
N ARG A 47 2.85 12.16 8.06
CA ARG A 47 3.64 12.53 9.25
C ARG A 47 3.76 11.39 10.24
N LEU A 48 2.67 10.65 10.43
CA LEU A 48 2.66 9.49 11.33
C LEU A 48 3.58 8.38 10.79
N VAL A 49 3.53 8.10 9.49
CA VAL A 49 4.43 7.14 8.85
C VAL A 49 5.88 7.60 8.92
N ALA A 50 6.19 8.85 8.57
CA ALA A 50 7.56 9.36 8.57
C ALA A 50 8.22 9.27 9.96
N ASN A 51 7.45 9.50 11.03
CA ASN A 51 7.98 9.50 12.40
C ASN A 51 7.92 8.14 13.08
N HIS A 52 6.97 7.28 12.73
CA HIS A 52 6.62 6.06 13.48
C HIS A 52 6.34 4.85 12.60
N TYR A 53 6.91 4.75 11.38
CA TYR A 53 6.57 3.71 10.41
C TYR A 53 6.63 2.29 10.98
N ARG A 54 7.62 1.99 11.85
CA ARG A 54 7.80 0.67 12.46
C ARG A 54 6.62 0.23 13.34
N SER A 55 5.88 1.17 13.89
CA SER A 55 4.70 0.90 14.73
C SER A 55 3.39 1.07 13.96
N VAL A 56 3.31 2.10 13.10
CA VAL A 56 2.07 2.42 12.38
C VAL A 56 1.79 1.47 11.23
N LEU A 57 2.80 1.02 10.48
CA LEU A 57 2.57 0.11 9.34
C LEU A 57 2.04 -1.26 9.77
N PRO A 58 2.55 -1.91 10.82
CA PRO A 58 1.91 -3.11 11.37
C PRO A 58 0.48 -2.88 11.88
N ALA A 59 0.20 -1.71 12.48
CA ALA A 59 -1.15 -1.36 12.89
C ALA A 59 -2.10 -1.21 11.69
N ILE A 60 -1.64 -0.60 10.59
CA ILE A 60 -2.39 -0.51 9.33
C ILE A 60 -2.60 -1.91 8.73
N ALA A 61 -1.58 -2.78 8.75
CA ALA A 61 -1.71 -4.15 8.26
C ALA A 61 -2.85 -4.91 8.95
N ALA A 62 -3.01 -4.72 10.26
CA ALA A 62 -4.09 -5.33 11.03
C ALA A 62 -5.50 -4.81 10.67
N LEU A 63 -5.61 -3.72 9.91
CA LEU A 63 -6.90 -3.16 9.45
C LEU A 63 -7.30 -3.65 8.06
N THR A 64 -6.40 -4.32 7.34
CA THR A 64 -6.63 -4.69 5.93
C THR A 64 -7.65 -5.81 5.72
N ASP A 65 -8.02 -6.53 6.78
CA ASP A 65 -9.09 -7.53 6.74
C ASP A 65 -10.50 -6.92 6.65
N GLY A 66 -10.62 -5.60 6.90
CA GLY A 66 -11.87 -4.85 6.81
C GLY A 66 -12.81 -5.02 8.00
N SER A 67 -12.36 -5.66 9.08
CA SER A 67 -13.21 -5.90 10.27
C SER A 67 -13.46 -4.65 11.12
N ARG A 68 -12.54 -3.67 11.05
CA ARG A 68 -12.55 -2.48 11.93
C ARG A 68 -12.82 -1.16 11.21
N THR A 69 -12.73 -1.13 9.88
CA THR A 69 -12.90 0.07 9.05
C THR A 69 -13.85 -0.19 7.90
N SER A 70 -14.46 0.87 7.34
CA SER A 70 -15.26 0.72 6.12
C SER A 70 -14.36 0.39 4.92
N ALA A 71 -14.93 -0.23 3.89
CA ALA A 71 -14.23 -0.54 2.64
C ALA A 71 -13.56 0.68 2.03
N ALA A 72 -14.26 1.82 2.00
CA ALA A 72 -13.73 3.07 1.45
C ALA A 72 -12.53 3.60 2.26
N VAL A 73 -12.60 3.58 3.59
CA VAL A 73 -11.51 4.03 4.46
C VAL A 73 -10.31 3.09 4.33
N THR A 74 -10.52 1.77 4.27
CA THR A 74 -9.43 0.80 4.07
C THR A 74 -8.70 1.05 2.74
N ALA A 75 -9.44 1.22 1.66
CA ALA A 75 -8.85 1.50 0.34
C ALA A 75 -8.04 2.80 0.36
N GLU A 76 -8.60 3.88 0.89
CA GLU A 76 -7.93 5.18 0.93
C GLU A 76 -6.69 5.17 1.82
N LEU A 77 -6.76 4.49 2.97
CA LEU A 77 -5.61 4.30 3.86
C LEU A 77 -4.41 3.66 3.14
N LEU A 78 -4.65 2.60 2.38
CA LEU A 78 -3.60 1.90 1.62
C LEU A 78 -3.08 2.73 0.44
N LYS A 79 -3.94 3.49 -0.25
CA LYS A 79 -3.52 4.45 -1.27
C LYS A 79 -2.57 5.50 -0.68
N GLU A 80 -2.93 6.07 0.46
CA GLU A 80 -2.10 7.08 1.13
C GLU A 80 -0.76 6.52 1.62
N VAL A 81 -0.70 5.28 2.10
CA VAL A 81 0.58 4.59 2.40
C VAL A 81 1.50 4.59 1.18
N GLY A 82 0.97 4.36 -0.01
CA GLY A 82 1.76 4.41 -1.25
C GLY A 82 2.24 5.81 -1.63
N ARG A 83 1.46 6.84 -1.31
CA ARG A 83 1.77 8.26 -1.60
C ARG A 83 2.84 8.86 -0.69
N VAL A 84 3.06 8.29 0.50
CA VAL A 84 4.06 8.79 1.43
C VAL A 84 5.45 8.85 0.75
N ARG A 85 6.09 10.02 0.81
CA ARG A 85 7.42 10.24 0.24
C ARG A 85 8.48 10.21 1.34
N ASP A 86 8.77 9.02 1.82
CA ASP A 86 9.82 8.78 2.79
C ASP A 86 10.67 7.59 2.35
N ALA A 87 11.97 7.81 2.18
CA ALA A 87 12.89 6.79 1.70
C ALA A 87 13.14 5.69 2.76
N ILE A 88 13.09 6.06 4.04
CA ILE A 88 13.43 5.14 5.14
C ILE A 88 12.37 4.03 5.25
N SER A 89 11.09 4.39 5.16
CA SER A 89 9.97 3.45 5.26
C SER A 89 9.59 2.77 3.92
N HIS A 90 10.33 3.05 2.84
CA HIS A 90 9.95 2.61 1.48
C HIS A 90 9.76 1.10 1.38
N PHE A 91 10.72 0.33 1.92
CA PHE A 91 10.64 -1.14 1.90
C PHE A 91 9.44 -1.67 2.70
N ASP A 92 9.23 -1.13 3.92
CA ASP A 92 8.14 -1.58 4.80
C ASP A 92 6.77 -1.23 4.22
N ARG A 93 6.63 -0.07 3.56
CA ARG A 93 5.40 0.32 2.86
C ARG A 93 5.12 -0.59 1.67
N ARG A 94 6.14 -0.92 0.87
CA ARG A 94 5.99 -1.88 -0.22
C ARG A 94 5.54 -3.22 0.32
N TRP A 95 6.21 -3.74 1.34
CA TRP A 95 5.87 -5.02 1.96
C TRP A 95 4.42 -5.05 2.46
N LEU A 96 3.98 -3.98 3.14
CA LEU A 96 2.59 -3.86 3.60
C LEU A 96 1.59 -3.93 2.43
N LEU A 97 1.85 -3.16 1.37
CA LEU A 97 0.96 -3.11 0.21
C LEU A 97 0.94 -4.44 -0.54
N GLU A 98 2.08 -5.10 -0.73
CA GLU A 98 2.17 -6.45 -1.31
C GLU A 98 1.37 -7.47 -0.47
N HIS A 99 1.47 -7.40 0.85
CA HIS A 99 0.70 -8.25 1.75
C HIS A 99 -0.82 -8.01 1.62
N ALA A 100 -1.23 -6.75 1.53
CA ALA A 100 -2.64 -6.36 1.39
C ALA A 100 -3.28 -6.83 0.07
N LEU A 101 -2.50 -7.14 -0.98
CA LEU A 101 -3.00 -7.78 -2.21
C LEU A 101 -3.60 -9.18 -1.96
N SER A 102 -3.34 -9.80 -0.82
CA SER A 102 -3.90 -11.09 -0.43
C SER A 102 -5.07 -10.99 0.55
N SER A 103 -5.52 -9.77 0.88
CA SER A 103 -6.64 -9.53 1.78
C SER A 103 -7.93 -10.18 1.25
N PRO A 104 -8.78 -10.75 2.12
CA PRO A 104 -10.13 -11.17 1.74
C PRO A 104 -11.02 -10.00 1.33
N ASN A 105 -10.70 -8.77 1.79
CA ASN A 105 -11.44 -7.55 1.46
C ASN A 105 -11.03 -7.01 0.09
N PRO A 106 -11.95 -6.99 -0.92
CA PRO A 106 -11.63 -6.45 -2.24
C PRO A 106 -11.16 -5.00 -2.24
N ALA A 107 -11.70 -4.17 -1.33
CA ALA A 107 -11.31 -2.77 -1.22
C ALA A 107 -9.85 -2.61 -0.72
N ALA A 108 -9.39 -3.53 0.15
CA ALA A 108 -7.99 -3.56 0.55
C ALA A 108 -7.08 -3.94 -0.63
N ARG A 109 -7.48 -4.92 -1.45
CA ARG A 109 -6.70 -5.30 -2.64
C ARG A 109 -6.64 -4.17 -3.67
N ASP A 110 -7.76 -3.47 -3.91
CA ASP A 110 -7.82 -2.29 -4.77
C ASP A 110 -6.91 -1.17 -4.26
N GLY A 111 -7.08 -0.79 -3.00
CA GLY A 111 -6.25 0.25 -2.36
C GLY A 111 -4.76 -0.08 -2.38
N ALA A 112 -4.41 -1.35 -2.19
CA ALA A 112 -3.04 -1.83 -2.26
C ALA A 112 -2.45 -1.71 -3.68
N GLY A 113 -3.23 -2.09 -4.70
CA GLY A 113 -2.83 -1.94 -6.11
C GLY A 113 -2.52 -0.48 -6.45
N VAL A 114 -3.45 0.43 -6.14
CA VAL A 114 -3.25 1.87 -6.35
C VAL A 114 -2.08 2.40 -5.52
N GLY A 115 -1.93 1.96 -4.27
CA GLY A 115 -0.79 2.32 -3.42
C GLY A 115 0.55 1.92 -4.03
N LEU A 116 0.65 0.72 -4.61
CA LEU A 116 1.85 0.25 -5.32
C LEU A 116 2.14 1.07 -6.59
N ALA A 117 1.10 1.48 -7.32
CA ALA A 117 1.26 2.39 -8.47
C ALA A 117 1.85 3.75 -8.05
N TRP A 118 1.44 4.29 -6.90
CA TRP A 118 2.01 5.53 -6.34
C TRP A 118 3.43 5.35 -5.81
N LEU A 119 3.71 4.20 -5.18
CA LEU A 119 5.05 3.89 -4.65
C LEU A 119 6.10 3.74 -5.76
N ARG A 120 5.68 3.31 -6.96
CA ARG A 120 6.51 3.15 -8.17
C ARG A 120 7.74 2.26 -7.96
N ASP A 121 7.61 1.19 -7.18
CA ASP A 121 8.68 0.23 -6.99
C ASP A 121 8.48 -0.97 -7.92
N PRO A 122 9.31 -1.14 -8.98
CA PRO A 122 9.16 -2.24 -9.94
C PRO A 122 9.32 -3.63 -9.32
N ARG A 123 9.92 -3.72 -8.12
CA ARG A 123 10.05 -4.99 -7.38
C ARG A 123 8.71 -5.56 -6.92
N ALA A 124 7.64 -4.74 -6.87
CA ALA A 124 6.29 -5.21 -6.56
C ALA A 124 5.61 -5.96 -7.72
N ALA A 125 6.20 -5.98 -8.93
CA ALA A 125 5.59 -6.57 -10.11
C ALA A 125 5.32 -8.09 -9.96
N GLU A 126 6.14 -8.82 -9.24
CA GLU A 126 5.94 -10.25 -9.00
C GLU A 126 4.72 -10.50 -8.10
N SER A 127 4.59 -9.76 -7.00
CA SER A 127 3.46 -9.82 -6.08
C SER A 127 2.15 -9.44 -6.79
N LEU A 128 2.19 -8.42 -7.66
CA LEU A 128 1.04 -8.02 -8.48
C LEU A 128 0.63 -9.11 -9.47
N ARG A 129 1.57 -9.75 -10.18
CA ARG A 129 1.25 -10.87 -11.10
C ARG A 129 0.60 -12.04 -10.34
N ALA A 130 1.11 -12.35 -9.15
CA ALA A 130 0.52 -13.38 -8.31
C ALA A 130 -0.90 -13.00 -7.84
N ALA A 131 -1.16 -11.72 -7.55
CA ALA A 131 -2.49 -11.22 -7.22
C ALA A 131 -3.45 -11.30 -8.42
N VAL A 132 -3.03 -10.86 -9.60
CA VAL A 132 -3.81 -10.96 -10.86
C VAL A 132 -4.23 -12.41 -11.16
N ALA A 133 -3.32 -13.37 -10.94
CA ALA A 133 -3.61 -14.78 -11.17
C ALA A 133 -4.70 -15.34 -10.25
N ARG A 134 -4.88 -14.76 -9.06
CA ARG A 134 -5.87 -15.18 -8.05
C ARG A 134 -7.16 -14.36 -8.08
N GLU A 135 -7.13 -13.16 -8.71
CA GLU A 135 -8.24 -12.22 -8.64
C GLU A 135 -9.44 -12.72 -9.44
N ALA A 136 -10.58 -12.82 -8.76
CA ALA A 136 -11.83 -13.27 -9.34
C ALA A 136 -12.74 -12.12 -9.84
N ILE A 137 -12.50 -10.89 -9.36
CA ILE A 137 -13.27 -9.71 -9.76
C ILE A 137 -12.66 -9.14 -11.04
N PRO A 138 -13.37 -9.19 -12.20
CA PRO A 138 -12.77 -8.84 -13.49
C PRO A 138 -12.23 -7.41 -13.55
N GLN A 139 -12.95 -6.43 -12.96
CA GLN A 139 -12.53 -5.04 -12.95
C GLN A 139 -11.25 -4.88 -12.12
N LEU A 140 -11.22 -5.42 -10.90
CA LEU A 140 -10.04 -5.33 -10.03
C LEU A 140 -8.81 -6.02 -10.67
N LYS A 141 -9.04 -7.14 -11.35
CA LYS A 141 -7.98 -7.82 -12.11
C LYS A 141 -7.40 -6.91 -13.18
N ALA A 142 -8.25 -6.25 -13.98
CA ALA A 142 -7.81 -5.32 -15.02
C ALA A 142 -7.05 -4.12 -14.43
N ASP A 143 -7.50 -3.61 -13.29
CA ASP A 143 -6.83 -2.49 -12.59
C ASP A 143 -5.44 -2.90 -12.09
N LEU A 144 -5.28 -4.10 -11.54
CA LEU A 144 -3.96 -4.64 -11.13
C LEU A 144 -3.03 -4.89 -12.33
N GLU A 145 -3.56 -5.32 -13.47
CA GLU A 145 -2.80 -5.45 -14.71
C GLU A 145 -2.29 -4.10 -15.21
N GLU A 146 -3.11 -3.03 -15.07
CA GLU A 146 -2.68 -1.66 -15.38
C GLU A 146 -1.53 -1.21 -14.45
N VAL A 147 -1.61 -1.51 -13.16
CA VAL A 147 -0.52 -1.19 -12.22
C VAL A 147 0.79 -1.87 -12.65
N ILE A 148 0.75 -3.13 -13.09
CA ILE A 148 1.94 -3.81 -13.61
C ILE A 148 2.53 -3.04 -14.79
N ARG A 149 1.69 -2.55 -15.73
CA ARG A 149 2.14 -1.74 -16.88
C ARG A 149 2.77 -0.42 -16.45
N ILE A 150 2.18 0.26 -15.46
CA ILE A 150 2.72 1.49 -14.87
C ILE A 150 4.11 1.24 -14.28
N LEU A 151 4.30 0.14 -13.56
CA LEU A 151 5.58 -0.19 -12.93
C LEU A 151 6.66 -0.63 -13.92
N ALA A 152 6.26 -1.20 -15.06
CA ALA A 152 7.18 -1.56 -16.14
C ALA A 152 7.77 -0.32 -16.85
N GLY A 153 7.16 0.85 -16.68
CA GLY A 153 7.54 2.08 -17.38
C GLY A 153 7.09 2.09 -18.85
N PRO A 154 7.28 3.20 -19.56
CA PRO A 154 7.09 3.23 -21.00
C PRO A 154 8.07 2.25 -21.63
N ASN A 155 7.55 1.34 -22.49
CA ASN A 155 8.37 0.39 -23.24
C ASN A 155 9.36 1.17 -24.11
N ASP A 156 10.63 1.17 -23.75
CA ASP A 156 11.75 1.59 -24.61
C ASP A 156 11.97 0.61 -25.82
N ASN A 157 11.07 -0.31 -26.04
CA ASN A 157 11.16 -1.32 -27.10
C ASN A 157 10.33 -0.99 -28.35
N ALA A 158 10.12 0.29 -28.67
CA ALA A 158 9.75 0.70 -30.02
C ALA A 158 10.99 1.16 -30.80
N VAL A 159 12.04 0.34 -30.80
CA VAL A 159 13.03 0.42 -31.89
C VAL A 159 12.36 -0.23 -33.08
N ALA A 160 11.79 0.60 -33.95
CA ALA A 160 11.37 0.21 -35.26
C ALA A 160 12.56 -0.43 -35.99
N PRO A 161 12.38 -1.56 -36.71
CA PRO A 161 13.42 -2.07 -37.59
C PRO A 161 13.73 -0.96 -38.60
N GLN A 162 14.99 -0.51 -38.64
CA GLN A 162 15.47 0.30 -39.71
C GLN A 162 15.58 -0.63 -40.92
N ASP A 163 14.63 -0.51 -41.82
CA ASP A 163 14.77 -1.08 -43.16
C ASP A 163 16.01 -0.46 -43.82
N ASN A 164 17.04 -1.24 -43.81
CA ASN A 164 18.28 -0.93 -44.54
C ASN A 164 18.08 -1.42 -45.97
N GLU A 165 17.43 -0.62 -46.82
CA GLU A 165 17.47 -0.80 -48.25
C GLU A 165 18.75 -0.14 -48.78
N ALA A 166 19.68 -0.99 -49.22
CA ALA A 166 20.80 -0.64 -50.08
C ALA A 166 20.39 -0.75 -51.54
#